data_384fb20a10355f9479cf1c0dddc6e225
#
_entry.id   384fb20a10355f9479cf1c0dddc6e225
#
_cell.length_a   1.000
_cell.length_b   1.000
_cell.length_c   1.000
_cell.angle_alpha   90.00
_cell.angle_beta   90.00
_cell.angle_gamma   90.00
#
_symmetry.space_group_name_H-M   'P 1'
#
loop_
_entity.id
_entity.type
_entity.pdbx_description
1 polymer ?
#
loop_
_entity_poly.entity_id
_entity_poly.type
_entity_poly.pdbx_seq_one_letter_code
_entity_poly.pdbx_strand_id
1 'polypeptide(L)'
;MPYLKGNTSKSTILVGPEAHKLMLEFEASGDIYVGQPCKMHADGGKVAPCVSGDPASAMVGISIHEGESAYGEYVVLATRGYVVIKAQCDGAVTPGPVQYAGYDGTTGYNKIADLAEVATPAEAAALPESLHMGWALDAGENEDIIRVLVKG
;
A
#
# COMPACT_ATOMS: atom_id res chain seq x y z
N MET A 1 4.22 -14.13 14.81
CA MET A 1 4.76 -13.68 13.53
C MET A 1 5.72 -12.54 13.79
N PRO A 2 6.99 -12.72 13.50
CA PRO A 2 8.00 -11.71 13.81
C PRO A 2 7.78 -10.39 13.08
N TYR A 3 7.29 -10.40 11.86
CA TYR A 3 7.07 -9.17 11.09
C TYR A 3 5.89 -8.30 11.58
N LEU A 4 5.19 -8.72 12.61
CA LEU A 4 4.17 -7.90 13.27
C LEU A 4 4.69 -7.28 14.56
N LYS A 5 5.86 -7.70 15.03
CA LYS A 5 6.43 -7.25 16.28
C LYS A 5 6.90 -5.80 16.17
N GLY A 6 6.51 -4.96 17.11
CA GLY A 6 6.98 -3.59 17.21
C GLY A 6 6.20 -2.57 16.37
N ASN A 7 5.26 -3.00 15.53
CA ASN A 7 4.46 -2.09 14.72
C ASN A 7 3.01 -2.52 14.63
N THR A 8 2.37 -2.61 15.77
CA THR A 8 1.02 -3.15 15.87
C THR A 8 -0.08 -2.11 15.63
N SER A 9 0.25 -0.81 15.69
CA SER A 9 -0.72 0.28 15.54
C SER A 9 -0.78 0.87 14.14
N LYS A 10 0.18 0.54 13.28
CA LYS A 10 0.26 1.10 11.92
C LYS A 10 -0.19 0.07 10.91
N SER A 11 -0.08 0.34 9.60
CA SER A 11 -0.54 -0.54 8.52
C SER A 11 -0.13 -2.00 8.71
N THR A 12 -0.70 -2.63 9.73
CA THR A 12 -0.32 -3.95 10.21
C THR A 12 -0.70 -5.01 9.20
N ILE A 13 0.26 -5.86 8.84
CA ILE A 13 0.01 -7.00 7.99
C ILE A 13 -0.72 -8.06 8.79
N LEU A 14 -1.93 -8.41 8.35
CA LEU A 14 -2.75 -9.46 8.97
C LEU A 14 -2.47 -10.82 8.36
N VAL A 15 -2.24 -10.85 7.05
CA VAL A 15 -1.86 -12.05 6.31
C VAL A 15 -0.73 -11.67 5.36
N GLY A 16 0.39 -12.30 5.49
CA GLY A 16 1.58 -12.04 4.68
C GLY A 16 1.80 -13.05 3.58
N PRO A 17 2.82 -12.82 2.74
CA PRO A 17 3.18 -13.74 1.68
C PRO A 17 3.76 -15.06 2.23
N GLU A 18 3.60 -16.11 1.44
CA GLU A 18 4.17 -17.42 1.70
C GLU A 18 5.59 -17.53 1.10
N ALA A 19 6.33 -18.56 1.51
CA ALA A 19 7.75 -18.71 1.15
C ALA A 19 8.02 -18.79 -0.36
N HIS A 20 7.09 -19.23 -1.16
CA HIS A 20 7.24 -19.34 -2.62
C HIS A 20 6.88 -18.07 -3.39
N LYS A 21 6.50 -17.00 -2.69
CA LYS A 21 6.22 -15.70 -3.30
C LYS A 21 7.50 -14.91 -3.45
N LEU A 22 7.55 -14.04 -4.44
CA LEU A 22 8.74 -13.26 -4.71
C LEU A 22 8.87 -12.11 -3.71
N MET A 23 9.95 -12.12 -2.97
CA MET A 23 10.31 -11.06 -2.04
C MET A 23 11.69 -10.55 -2.42
N LEU A 24 11.83 -9.24 -2.54
CA LEU A 24 13.08 -8.59 -2.89
C LEU A 24 13.44 -7.56 -1.82
N GLU A 25 14.75 -7.40 -1.63
CA GLU A 25 15.30 -6.44 -0.68
C GLU A 25 15.83 -5.22 -1.43
N PHE A 26 15.47 -4.04 -0.95
CA PHE A 26 15.90 -2.76 -1.52
C PHE A 26 16.39 -1.85 -0.41
N GLU A 27 17.21 -0.87 -0.78
CA GLU A 27 17.55 0.23 0.11
C GLU A 27 16.41 1.25 0.16
N ALA A 28 16.04 1.71 1.34
CA ALA A 28 15.00 2.74 1.49
C ALA A 28 15.58 4.12 1.19
N SER A 29 14.88 4.92 0.40
CA SER A 29 15.22 6.31 0.12
C SER A 29 14.58 7.30 1.11
N GLY A 30 13.80 6.82 2.05
CA GLY A 30 13.13 7.56 3.11
C GLY A 30 12.38 6.59 4.00
N ASP A 31 11.58 7.10 4.92
CA ASP A 31 10.87 6.25 5.87
C ASP A 31 9.80 5.42 5.17
N ILE A 32 9.87 4.10 5.37
CA ILE A 32 8.94 3.13 4.81
C ILE A 32 8.43 2.26 5.96
N TYR A 33 7.13 2.13 6.04
CA TYR A 33 6.45 1.36 7.08
C TYR A 33 5.88 0.05 6.53
N VAL A 34 5.64 -0.90 7.40
CA VAL A 34 5.04 -2.18 7.02
C VAL A 34 3.67 -1.98 6.36
N GLY A 35 3.42 -2.68 5.27
CA GLY A 35 2.18 -2.58 4.51
C GLY A 35 2.12 -1.41 3.53
N GLN A 36 3.14 -0.58 3.48
CA GLN A 36 3.16 0.58 2.60
C GLN A 36 3.55 0.20 1.18
N PRO A 37 2.80 0.66 0.17
CA PRO A 37 3.18 0.44 -1.23
C PRO A 37 4.41 1.27 -1.57
N CYS A 38 5.31 0.69 -2.35
CA CYS A 38 6.60 1.29 -2.71
C CYS A 38 6.80 1.35 -4.22
N LYS A 39 7.52 2.38 -4.65
CA LYS A 39 7.94 2.59 -6.04
C LYS A 39 9.45 2.72 -6.12
N MET A 40 10.00 2.55 -7.32
CA MET A 40 11.43 2.78 -7.53
C MET A 40 11.76 4.26 -7.36
N HIS A 41 12.87 4.52 -6.67
CA HIS A 41 13.46 5.85 -6.61
C HIS A 41 14.20 6.17 -7.92
N ALA A 42 14.23 7.45 -8.28
CA ALA A 42 14.84 7.89 -9.53
C ALA A 42 16.34 7.50 -9.67
N ASP A 43 17.04 7.38 -8.56
CA ASP A 43 18.46 6.98 -8.58
C ASP A 43 18.68 5.49 -8.86
N GLY A 44 17.63 4.68 -8.84
CA GLY A 44 17.73 3.23 -8.97
C GLY A 44 18.30 2.54 -7.73
N GLY A 45 18.02 1.26 -7.58
CA GLY A 45 18.49 0.46 -6.44
C GLY A 45 17.84 0.79 -5.10
N LYS A 46 17.05 1.83 -5.05
CA LYS A 46 16.33 2.28 -3.86
C LYS A 46 14.83 2.33 -4.14
N VAL A 47 14.06 2.25 -3.09
CA VAL A 47 12.60 2.40 -3.15
C VAL A 47 12.14 3.54 -2.27
N ALA A 48 11.05 4.16 -2.69
CA ALA A 48 10.37 5.22 -1.97
C ALA A 48 8.93 4.80 -1.72
N PRO A 49 8.26 5.35 -0.70
CA PRO A 49 6.82 5.12 -0.55
C PRO A 49 6.07 5.74 -1.73
N CYS A 50 5.04 5.05 -2.18
CA CYS A 50 4.09 5.63 -3.12
C CYS A 50 3.35 6.79 -2.46
N VAL A 51 2.98 7.78 -3.26
CA VAL A 51 2.16 8.91 -2.81
C VAL A 51 0.81 8.90 -3.52
N SER A 52 -0.15 9.60 -2.95
CA SER A 52 -1.46 9.77 -3.58
C SER A 52 -1.30 10.35 -4.99
N GLY A 53 -1.98 9.75 -5.95
CA GLY A 53 -1.89 10.15 -7.36
C GLY A 53 -0.82 9.42 -8.17
N ASP A 54 0.02 8.61 -7.56
CA ASP A 54 0.93 7.76 -8.32
C ASP A 54 0.12 6.78 -9.20
N PRO A 55 0.58 6.49 -10.43
CA PRO A 55 -0.07 5.49 -11.26
C PRO A 55 0.09 4.08 -10.69
N ALA A 56 -0.88 3.23 -10.94
CA ALA A 56 -0.86 1.84 -10.49
C ALA A 56 0.39 1.08 -10.99
N SER A 57 0.89 1.45 -12.16
CA SER A 57 2.12 0.87 -12.74
C SER A 57 3.40 1.25 -12.00
N ALA A 58 3.37 2.27 -11.15
CA ALA A 58 4.55 2.68 -10.38
C ALA A 58 4.84 1.74 -9.20
N MET A 59 3.84 1.04 -8.69
CA MET A 59 4.02 0.17 -7.53
C MET A 59 4.88 -1.04 -7.86
N VAL A 60 6.02 -1.14 -7.18
CA VAL A 60 6.93 -2.30 -7.29
C VAL A 60 6.50 -3.41 -6.34
N GLY A 61 6.02 -3.06 -5.17
CA GLY A 61 5.62 -4.03 -4.17
C GLY A 61 5.15 -3.38 -2.88
N ILE A 62 4.85 -4.21 -1.91
CA ILE A 62 4.37 -3.81 -0.58
C ILE A 62 5.43 -4.16 0.44
N SER A 63 5.77 -3.21 1.32
CA SER A 63 6.71 -3.47 2.40
C SER A 63 6.14 -4.50 3.37
N ILE A 64 6.88 -5.57 3.57
CA ILE A 64 6.61 -6.58 4.60
C ILE A 64 7.65 -6.54 5.71
N HIS A 65 8.56 -5.56 5.65
CA HIS A 65 9.60 -5.39 6.63
C HIS A 65 9.00 -5.05 8.00
N GLU A 66 9.47 -5.73 9.03
CA GLU A 66 9.00 -5.50 10.39
C GLU A 66 9.39 -4.10 10.86
N GLY A 67 8.40 -3.32 11.26
CA GLY A 67 8.62 -1.98 11.74
C GLY A 67 8.81 -0.97 10.62
N GLU A 68 9.72 -0.05 10.84
CA GLU A 68 10.00 1.09 10.01
C GLU A 68 11.42 0.99 9.43
N SER A 69 11.58 1.28 8.15
CA SER A 69 12.90 1.39 7.52
C SER A 69 13.17 2.85 7.20
N ALA A 70 14.24 3.41 7.76
CA ALA A 70 14.68 4.77 7.49
C ALA A 70 15.57 4.83 6.25
N TYR A 71 15.89 6.05 5.82
CA TYR A 71 16.82 6.28 4.71
C TYR A 71 18.12 5.49 4.88
N GLY A 72 18.51 4.76 3.85
CA GLY A 72 19.73 3.96 3.82
C GLY A 72 19.60 2.57 4.46
N GLU A 73 18.49 2.28 5.14
CA GLU A 73 18.21 0.94 5.64
C GLU A 73 17.58 0.08 4.55
N TYR A 74 17.69 -1.23 4.71
CA TYR A 74 17.05 -2.15 3.78
C TYR A 74 15.59 -2.39 4.14
N VAL A 75 14.78 -2.56 3.12
CA VAL A 75 13.38 -2.90 3.24
C VAL A 75 13.07 -4.10 2.35
N VAL A 76 12.28 -5.03 2.87
CA VAL A 76 11.84 -6.21 2.11
C VAL A 76 10.47 -5.95 1.53
N LEU A 77 10.33 -6.11 0.22
CA LEU A 77 9.06 -5.94 -0.48
C LEU A 77 8.52 -7.29 -0.97
N ALA A 78 7.22 -7.49 -0.79
CA ALA A 78 6.49 -8.50 -1.52
C ALA A 78 6.17 -7.94 -2.91
N THR A 79 6.85 -8.45 -3.93
CA THR A 79 6.66 -8.03 -5.33
C THR A 79 5.65 -8.92 -6.05
N ARG A 80 5.30 -10.04 -5.44
CA ARG A 80 4.24 -10.95 -5.88
C ARG A 80 3.45 -11.45 -4.69
N GLY A 81 2.24 -11.88 -4.94
CA GLY A 81 1.32 -12.36 -3.93
C GLY A 81 0.56 -11.22 -3.27
N TYR A 82 -0.36 -11.61 -2.42
CA TYR A 82 -1.26 -10.67 -1.78
C TYR A 82 -0.98 -10.61 -0.29
N VAL A 83 -1.17 -9.45 0.28
CA VAL A 83 -1.14 -9.23 1.74
C VAL A 83 -2.45 -8.59 2.17
N VAL A 84 -2.88 -8.88 3.38
CA VAL A 84 -4.03 -8.21 3.99
C VAL A 84 -3.49 -7.26 5.04
N ILE A 85 -3.86 -5.98 4.91
CA ILE A 85 -3.45 -4.94 5.84
C ILE A 85 -4.66 -4.25 6.45
N LYS A 86 -4.42 -3.50 7.52
CA LYS A 86 -5.37 -2.50 8.01
C LYS A 86 -5.07 -1.17 7.31
N ALA A 87 -6.10 -0.50 6.84
CA ALA A 87 -5.99 0.80 6.21
C ALA A 87 -7.09 1.73 6.70
N GLN A 88 -6.84 3.03 6.63
CA GLN A 88 -7.79 4.05 7.04
C GLN A 88 -8.60 4.53 5.83
N CYS A 89 -9.90 4.65 6.01
CA CYS A 89 -10.77 5.19 4.96
C CYS A 89 -10.58 6.70 4.81
N ASP A 90 -10.38 7.13 3.58
CA ASP A 90 -10.45 8.54 3.18
C ASP A 90 -11.80 8.78 2.50
N GLY A 91 -12.77 9.20 3.30
CA GLY A 91 -14.18 9.19 2.91
C GLY A 91 -14.83 7.82 3.12
N ALA A 92 -16.09 7.69 2.72
CA ALA A 92 -16.79 6.40 2.78
C ALA A 92 -16.19 5.42 1.77
N VAL A 93 -16.00 4.18 2.22
CA VAL A 93 -15.44 3.10 1.39
C VAL A 93 -16.44 1.94 1.36
N THR A 94 -16.70 1.42 0.18
CA THR A 94 -17.52 0.22 -0.03
C THR A 94 -16.62 -0.99 -0.28
N PRO A 95 -17.06 -2.22 0.07
CA PRO A 95 -16.31 -3.41 -0.30
C PRO A 95 -16.08 -3.48 -1.81
N GLY A 96 -14.85 -3.72 -2.22
CA GLY A 96 -14.48 -3.77 -3.63
C GLY A 96 -13.20 -3.02 -3.93
N PRO A 97 -12.95 -2.68 -5.21
CA PRO A 97 -11.70 -2.04 -5.62
C PRO A 97 -11.46 -0.70 -4.91
N VAL A 98 -10.24 -0.52 -4.42
CA VAL A 98 -9.82 0.71 -3.74
C VAL A 98 -8.51 1.23 -4.33
N GLN A 99 -8.35 2.56 -4.27
CA GLN A 99 -7.13 3.23 -4.65
C GLN A 99 -6.38 3.73 -3.42
N TYR A 100 -5.08 3.84 -3.56
CA TYR A 100 -4.23 4.44 -2.54
C TYR A 100 -4.45 5.96 -2.49
N ALA A 101 -4.75 6.48 -1.32
CA ALA A 101 -5.02 7.90 -1.09
C ALA A 101 -3.94 8.60 -0.25
N GLY A 102 -2.87 7.90 0.08
CA GLY A 102 -1.75 8.45 0.82
C GLY A 102 -1.47 7.70 2.11
N TYR A 103 -0.63 8.29 2.94
CA TYR A 103 -0.22 7.74 4.22
C TYR A 103 -0.41 8.80 5.30
N ASP A 104 -1.07 8.42 6.38
CA ASP A 104 -1.23 9.31 7.53
C ASP A 104 -0.08 9.10 8.52
N GLY A 105 0.84 10.05 8.56
CA GLY A 105 1.99 9.99 9.46
C GLY A 105 1.62 10.07 10.94
N THR A 106 0.43 10.57 11.27
CA THR A 106 -0.05 10.66 12.66
C THR A 106 -0.58 9.33 13.16
N THR A 107 -1.45 8.70 12.38
CA THR A 107 -2.03 7.40 12.75
C THR A 107 -1.17 6.22 12.35
N GLY A 108 -0.33 6.38 11.32
CA GLY A 108 0.52 5.34 10.78
C GLY A 108 -0.20 4.37 9.83
N TYR A 109 -1.37 4.75 9.32
CA TYR A 109 -2.11 3.92 8.37
C TYR A 109 -1.99 4.44 6.94
N ASN A 110 -2.01 3.51 5.99
CA ASN A 110 -2.29 3.85 4.60
C ASN A 110 -3.73 4.32 4.49
N LYS A 111 -3.96 5.38 3.73
CA LYS A 111 -5.30 5.87 3.40
C LYS A 111 -5.76 5.29 2.08
N ILE A 112 -7.02 4.96 2.02
CA ILE A 112 -7.64 4.36 0.84
C ILE A 112 -8.98 5.03 0.55
N ALA A 113 -9.35 5.03 -0.73
CA ALA A 113 -10.65 5.49 -1.21
C ALA A 113 -11.20 4.51 -2.25
N ASP A 114 -12.50 4.56 -2.50
CA ASP A 114 -13.08 3.77 -3.58
C ASP A 114 -12.40 4.10 -4.91
N LEU A 115 -12.11 3.07 -5.70
CA LEU A 115 -11.61 3.27 -7.04
C LEU A 115 -12.72 3.85 -7.92
N ALA A 116 -12.45 4.94 -8.61
CA ALA A 116 -13.43 5.58 -9.48
C ALA A 116 -13.89 4.63 -10.58
N GLU A 117 -15.21 4.52 -10.72
CA GLU A 117 -15.80 3.76 -11.82
C GLU A 117 -15.73 4.56 -13.12
N VAL A 118 -15.48 3.84 -14.20
CA VAL A 118 -15.40 4.42 -15.54
C VAL A 118 -16.54 3.84 -16.38
N ALA A 119 -17.49 4.69 -16.75
CA ALA A 119 -18.66 4.27 -17.50
C ALA A 119 -18.44 4.29 -19.02
N THR A 120 -17.55 5.14 -19.52
CA THR A 120 -17.31 5.32 -20.96
C THR A 120 -15.81 5.37 -21.30
N PRO A 121 -15.41 5.02 -22.55
CA PRO A 121 -14.02 5.18 -22.97
C PRO A 121 -13.49 6.61 -22.88
N ALA A 122 -14.36 7.61 -23.09
CA ALA A 122 -13.98 9.02 -22.97
C ALA A 122 -13.65 9.39 -21.53
N GLU A 123 -14.43 8.90 -20.57
CA GLU A 123 -14.16 9.09 -19.14
C GLU A 123 -12.85 8.40 -18.74
N ALA A 124 -12.59 7.20 -19.25
CA ALA A 124 -11.34 6.49 -19.01
C ALA A 124 -10.14 7.31 -19.47
N ALA A 125 -10.22 7.93 -20.63
CA ALA A 125 -9.15 8.76 -21.18
C ALA A 125 -8.94 10.06 -20.40
N ALA A 126 -9.99 10.58 -19.75
CA ALA A 126 -9.95 11.83 -18.99
C ALA A 126 -9.54 11.64 -17.52
N LEU A 127 -9.65 10.43 -16.97
CA LEU A 127 -9.27 10.16 -15.58
C LEU A 127 -7.75 10.13 -15.41
N PRO A 128 -7.22 10.78 -14.38
CA PRO A 128 -5.82 10.59 -14.03
C PRO A 128 -5.57 9.14 -13.62
N GLU A 129 -4.44 8.61 -14.01
CA GLU A 129 -4.01 7.30 -13.56
C GLU A 129 -3.81 7.32 -12.04
N SER A 130 -4.37 6.33 -11.34
CA SER A 130 -4.28 6.24 -9.89
C SER A 130 -3.70 4.89 -9.46
N LEU A 131 -3.16 4.84 -8.26
CA LEU A 131 -2.62 3.61 -7.71
C LEU A 131 -3.79 2.73 -7.21
N HIS A 132 -4.18 1.76 -8.03
CA HIS A 132 -5.12 0.71 -7.63
C HIS A 132 -4.45 -0.20 -6.61
N MET A 133 -4.77 0.00 -5.33
CA MET A 133 -4.08 -0.69 -4.26
C MET A 133 -4.53 -2.13 -4.07
N GLY A 134 -5.80 -2.42 -4.29
CA GLY A 134 -6.38 -3.74 -4.05
C GLY A 134 -7.87 -3.66 -3.83
N TRP A 135 -8.36 -4.40 -2.84
CA TRP A 135 -9.80 -4.51 -2.57
C TRP A 135 -10.09 -4.34 -1.10
N ALA A 136 -11.02 -3.46 -0.76
CA ALA A 136 -11.58 -3.37 0.59
C ALA A 136 -12.39 -4.62 0.87
N LEU A 137 -12.12 -5.25 1.98
CA LEU A 137 -12.84 -6.44 2.45
C LEU A 137 -14.03 -6.07 3.34
N ASP A 138 -14.03 -4.85 3.85
CA ASP A 138 -15.08 -4.33 4.73
C ASP A 138 -15.57 -2.98 4.19
N ALA A 139 -16.78 -2.58 4.61
CA ALA A 139 -17.25 -1.21 4.43
C ALA A 139 -16.75 -0.34 5.58
N GLY A 140 -16.57 0.96 5.34
CA GLY A 140 -16.20 1.92 6.37
C GLY A 140 -16.59 3.34 6.03
N GLU A 141 -16.77 4.15 7.06
CA GLU A 141 -16.94 5.58 6.96
C GLU A 141 -15.58 6.28 6.98
N ASN A 142 -15.59 7.60 6.80
CA ASN A 142 -14.35 8.39 6.88
C ASN A 142 -13.59 8.12 8.18
N GLU A 143 -12.29 7.88 8.07
CA GLU A 143 -11.36 7.58 9.18
C GLU A 143 -11.50 6.21 9.82
N ASP A 144 -12.48 5.39 9.42
CA ASP A 144 -12.56 4.01 9.90
C ASP A 144 -11.37 3.18 9.43
N ILE A 145 -10.97 2.24 10.27
CA ILE A 145 -9.91 1.29 9.94
C ILE A 145 -10.55 -0.01 9.45
N ILE A 146 -10.25 -0.38 8.23
CA ILE A 146 -10.81 -1.57 7.58
C ILE A 146 -9.70 -2.48 7.05
N ARG A 147 -10.08 -3.70 6.66
CA ARG A 147 -9.16 -4.65 6.04
C ARG A 147 -9.11 -4.43 4.55
N VAL A 148 -7.91 -4.46 4.00
CA VAL A 148 -7.67 -4.35 2.56
C VAL A 148 -6.80 -5.50 2.10
N LEU A 149 -7.25 -6.21 1.06
CA LEU A 149 -6.43 -7.17 0.34
C LEU A 149 -5.63 -6.40 -0.70
N VAL A 150 -4.36 -6.22 -0.45
CA VAL A 150 -3.47 -5.47 -1.33
C VAL A 150 -2.93 -6.40 -2.41
N LYS A 151 -3.03 -5.97 -3.67
CA LYS A 151 -2.40 -6.74 -4.75
C LYS A 151 -0.89 -6.58 -4.71
N GLY A 152 -0.21 -7.66 -4.83
CA GLY A 152 1.25 -7.70 -4.85
C GLY A 152 1.84 -7.65 -6.25
#